data_4dd34afaffd7604d565b895a9e0a2fa5
#
_entry.id   4dd34afaffd7604d565b895a9e0a2fa5
#
_cell.length_a   1.000
_cell.length_b   1.000
_cell.length_c   1.000
_cell.angle_alpha   90.00
_cell.angle_beta   90.00
_cell.angle_gamma   90.00
#
_symmetry.space_group_name_H-M   'P 1'
#
loop_
_entity.id
_entity.type
_entity.pdbx_description
1 polymer ?
#
loop_
_entity_poly.entity_id
_entity_poly.type
_entity_poly.pdbx_seq_one_letter_code
_entity_poly.pdbx_strand_id
1 'polypeptide(L)'
;MEDLATKIIPLVQTLVPGFLTTMIFYWLADVKKPGQFERTVQALISTGLITMLVSGIKPVLFYIGEHHFQLGHWTVQVESVWGIGLATSLGLSLAFASNHDYLYRFGRWLTLTSRSSYPEWIYAFRKREGKSVVLTLLDGRRLFGYPAVWPTEPKDGHFLITQPSWMNEENEWVDTPGIESYLIANSDVYLVEFLE
;
A
#
# COMPACT_ATOMS: atom_id res chain seq x y z
N MET A 1 -41.75 -2.50 5.24
CA MET A 1 -40.51 -1.92 4.74
C MET A 1 -39.78 -1.05 5.77
N GLU A 2 -40.50 -0.29 6.59
CA GLU A 2 -39.93 0.53 7.69
C GLU A 2 -39.18 -0.29 8.75
N ASP A 3 -39.70 -1.48 9.10
CA ASP A 3 -39.06 -2.35 10.09
C ASP A 3 -37.72 -2.94 9.65
N LEU A 4 -37.53 -3.10 8.36
CA LEU A 4 -36.27 -3.58 7.76
C LEU A 4 -35.23 -2.46 7.74
N ALA A 5 -35.61 -1.24 7.41
CA ALA A 5 -34.74 -0.08 7.40
C ALA A 5 -34.23 0.27 8.80
N THR A 6 -35.09 0.22 9.81
CA THR A 6 -34.74 0.48 11.23
C THR A 6 -33.73 -0.53 11.79
N LYS A 7 -33.70 -1.77 11.28
CA LYS A 7 -32.70 -2.79 11.67
C LYS A 7 -31.41 -2.72 10.87
N ILE A 8 -31.48 -2.35 9.58
CA ILE A 8 -30.29 -2.31 8.70
C ILE A 8 -29.43 -1.08 8.98
N ILE A 9 -30.04 0.09 9.23
CA ILE A 9 -29.29 1.33 9.45
C ILE A 9 -28.25 1.21 10.60
N PRO A 10 -28.60 0.73 11.81
CA PRO A 10 -27.60 0.54 12.87
C PRO A 10 -26.51 -0.46 12.50
N LEU A 11 -26.86 -1.53 11.77
CA LEU A 11 -25.90 -2.53 11.33
C LEU A 11 -24.87 -1.93 10.34
N VAL A 12 -25.34 -1.15 9.38
CA VAL A 12 -24.47 -0.44 8.44
C VAL A 12 -23.57 0.55 9.16
N GLN A 13 -24.11 1.34 10.08
CA GLN A 13 -23.35 2.30 10.89
C GLN A 13 -22.23 1.62 11.69
N THR A 14 -22.50 0.44 12.24
CA THR A 14 -21.49 -0.34 12.98
C THR A 14 -20.36 -0.81 12.07
N LEU A 15 -20.60 -1.05 10.78
CA LEU A 15 -19.61 -1.53 9.83
C LEU A 15 -18.72 -0.42 9.23
N VAL A 16 -19.18 0.84 9.28
CA VAL A 16 -18.47 2.00 8.71
C VAL A 16 -17.01 2.07 9.12
N PRO A 17 -16.62 1.93 10.42
CA PRO A 17 -15.21 2.03 10.81
C PRO A 17 -14.30 1.01 10.11
N GLY A 18 -14.73 -0.25 9.97
CA GLY A 18 -13.94 -1.28 9.31
C GLY A 18 -13.78 -1.04 7.80
N PHE A 19 -14.86 -0.60 7.14
CA PHE A 19 -14.78 -0.20 5.72
C PHE A 19 -13.87 1.01 5.53
N LEU A 20 -13.91 2.00 6.43
CA LEU A 20 -13.04 3.16 6.39
C LEU A 20 -11.56 2.75 6.53
N THR A 21 -11.25 1.87 7.49
CA THR A 21 -9.90 1.32 7.68
C THR A 21 -9.38 0.65 6.41
N THR A 22 -10.16 -0.25 5.82
CA THR A 22 -9.74 -0.97 4.61
C THR A 22 -9.65 -0.04 3.41
N MET A 23 -10.54 0.95 3.29
CA MET A 23 -10.48 1.94 2.22
C MET A 23 -9.20 2.77 2.28
N ILE A 24 -8.85 3.31 3.46
CA ILE A 24 -7.62 4.09 3.68
C ILE A 24 -6.39 3.21 3.42
N PHE A 25 -6.39 1.98 3.94
CA PHE A 25 -5.30 1.04 3.73
C PHE A 25 -5.02 0.81 2.24
N TYR A 26 -6.04 0.39 1.46
CA TYR A 26 -5.86 0.11 0.02
C TYR A 26 -5.74 1.34 -0.87
N TRP A 27 -6.01 2.52 -0.33
CA TRP A 27 -5.72 3.78 -1.02
C TRP A 27 -4.25 4.17 -0.92
N LEU A 28 -3.61 3.89 0.22
CA LEU A 28 -2.26 4.34 0.53
C LEU A 28 -1.19 3.24 0.48
N ALA A 29 -1.58 1.96 0.55
CA ALA A 29 -0.64 0.86 0.54
C ALA A 29 -0.29 0.43 -0.89
N ASP A 30 1.01 0.22 -1.15
CA ASP A 30 1.56 -0.31 -2.39
C ASP A 30 1.35 -1.83 -2.49
N VAL A 31 0.11 -2.29 -2.32
CA VAL A 31 -0.24 -3.70 -2.35
C VAL A 31 -1.31 -3.98 -3.39
N LYS A 32 -1.28 -5.17 -3.95
CA LYS A 32 -2.34 -5.62 -4.86
C LYS A 32 -3.67 -5.68 -4.13
N LYS A 33 -4.69 -5.01 -4.70
CA LYS A 33 -6.05 -5.02 -4.13
C LYS A 33 -6.66 -6.41 -4.29
N PRO A 34 -7.07 -7.07 -3.20
CA PRO A 34 -7.72 -8.37 -3.25
C PRO A 34 -9.14 -8.27 -3.84
N GLY A 35 -9.76 -9.41 -4.06
CA GLY A 35 -11.13 -9.48 -4.54
C GLY A 35 -12.14 -8.81 -3.60
N GLN A 36 -13.31 -8.45 -4.12
CA GLN A 36 -14.33 -7.74 -3.37
C GLN A 36 -14.77 -8.48 -2.10
N PHE A 37 -14.93 -9.80 -2.18
CA PHE A 37 -15.31 -10.63 -1.04
C PHE A 37 -14.25 -10.56 0.08
N GLU A 38 -13.00 -10.72 -0.28
CA GLU A 38 -11.90 -10.68 0.69
C GLU A 38 -11.79 -9.33 1.38
N ARG A 39 -11.95 -8.22 0.64
CA ARG A 39 -11.99 -6.86 1.21
C ARG A 39 -13.16 -6.70 2.19
N THR A 40 -14.32 -7.27 1.89
CA THR A 40 -15.47 -7.24 2.79
C THR A 40 -15.18 -7.99 4.09
N VAL A 41 -14.57 -9.18 4.00
CA VAL A 41 -14.17 -9.95 5.19
C VAL A 41 -13.16 -9.17 6.03
N GLN A 42 -12.17 -8.55 5.40
CA GLN A 42 -11.18 -7.72 6.09
C GLN A 42 -11.82 -6.51 6.78
N ALA A 43 -12.81 -5.87 6.14
CA ALA A 43 -13.56 -4.77 6.75
C ALA A 43 -14.35 -5.22 7.97
N LEU A 44 -14.97 -6.40 7.94
CA LEU A 44 -15.68 -6.98 9.10
C LEU A 44 -14.72 -7.27 10.26
N ILE A 45 -13.55 -7.87 9.98
CA ILE A 45 -12.51 -8.12 10.99
C ILE A 45 -12.03 -6.79 11.59
N SER A 46 -11.75 -5.79 10.76
CA SER A 46 -11.34 -4.46 11.20
C SER A 46 -12.39 -3.79 12.07
N THR A 47 -13.67 -3.93 11.73
CA THR A 47 -14.79 -3.46 12.57
C THR A 47 -14.75 -4.09 13.97
N GLY A 48 -14.59 -5.42 14.05
CA GLY A 48 -14.48 -6.11 15.32
C GLY A 48 -13.32 -5.61 16.18
N LEU A 49 -12.15 -5.44 15.56
CA LEU A 49 -10.96 -4.90 16.23
C LEU A 49 -11.18 -3.48 16.75
N ILE A 50 -11.77 -2.60 15.93
CA ILE A 50 -12.05 -1.22 16.34
C ILE A 50 -13.05 -1.18 17.49
N THR A 51 -14.10 -1.99 17.45
CA THR A 51 -15.08 -2.09 18.53
C THR A 51 -14.42 -2.55 19.84
N MET A 52 -13.53 -3.53 19.79
CA MET A 52 -12.74 -3.96 20.95
C MET A 52 -11.84 -2.83 21.47
N LEU A 53 -11.17 -2.08 20.58
CA LEU A 53 -10.32 -0.95 20.97
C LEU A 53 -11.13 0.18 21.62
N VAL A 54 -12.28 0.54 21.07
CA VAL A 54 -13.18 1.55 21.65
C VAL A 54 -13.62 1.11 23.05
N SER A 55 -14.02 -0.16 23.21
CA SER A 55 -14.41 -0.72 24.50
C SER A 55 -13.29 -0.72 25.52
N GLY A 56 -12.05 -0.94 25.08
CA GLY A 56 -10.84 -0.89 25.92
C GLY A 56 -10.42 0.53 26.32
N ILE A 57 -10.60 1.50 25.42
CA ILE A 57 -10.27 2.91 25.67
C ILE A 57 -11.29 3.56 26.62
N LYS A 58 -12.53 3.16 26.55
CA LYS A 58 -13.63 3.72 27.35
C LYS A 58 -13.32 3.82 28.85
N PRO A 59 -12.92 2.73 29.57
CA PRO A 59 -12.59 2.81 30.98
C PRO A 59 -11.38 3.71 31.28
N VAL A 60 -10.40 3.76 30.36
CA VAL A 60 -9.23 4.63 30.50
C VAL A 60 -9.63 6.10 30.44
N LEU A 61 -10.52 6.47 29.50
CA LEU A 61 -11.04 7.82 29.38
C LEU A 61 -11.90 8.24 30.58
N PHE A 62 -12.69 7.32 31.14
CA PHE A 62 -13.41 7.58 32.37
C PHE A 62 -12.48 7.83 33.55
N TYR A 63 -11.43 7.01 33.69
CA TYR A 63 -10.43 7.21 34.76
C TYR A 63 -9.72 8.56 34.62
N ILE A 64 -9.33 8.97 33.40
CA ILE A 64 -8.73 10.28 33.15
C ILE A 64 -9.76 11.41 33.45
N GLY A 65 -11.02 11.23 33.06
CA GLY A 65 -12.09 12.18 33.27
C GLY A 65 -12.38 12.44 34.76
N GLU A 66 -12.28 11.41 35.58
CA GLU A 66 -12.48 11.51 37.02
C GLU A 66 -11.31 12.16 37.75
N HIS A 67 -10.06 11.99 37.27
CA HIS A 67 -8.86 12.41 37.98
C HIS A 67 -8.20 13.67 37.43
N HIS A 68 -8.44 14.03 36.17
CA HIS A 68 -7.70 15.12 35.52
C HIS A 68 -8.60 16.16 34.84
N PHE A 69 -9.56 15.72 34.00
CA PHE A 69 -10.42 16.62 33.22
C PHE A 69 -11.83 16.06 33.10
N GLN A 70 -12.86 16.87 33.18
CA GLN A 70 -14.20 16.44 32.82
C GLN A 70 -14.31 16.32 31.30
N LEU A 71 -14.30 15.09 30.79
CA LEU A 71 -14.40 14.77 29.35
C LEU A 71 -15.85 14.73 28.84
N GLY A 72 -16.83 15.09 29.69
CA GLY A 72 -18.24 15.05 29.35
C GLY A 72 -18.86 13.65 29.47
N HIS A 73 -20.10 13.54 29.00
CA HIS A 73 -20.85 12.26 29.06
C HIS A 73 -20.50 11.39 27.83
N TRP A 74 -20.32 10.09 28.07
CA TRP A 74 -20.17 9.12 27.01
C TRP A 74 -21.49 8.88 26.29
N THR A 75 -21.61 9.34 25.07
CA THR A 75 -22.77 9.19 24.20
C THR A 75 -22.46 8.31 23.01
N VAL A 76 -23.49 7.83 22.31
CA VAL A 76 -23.33 7.06 21.06
C VAL A 76 -22.56 7.87 20.00
N GLN A 77 -22.74 9.19 19.97
CA GLN A 77 -22.00 10.06 19.05
C GLN A 77 -20.52 10.09 19.39
N VAL A 78 -20.15 10.19 20.67
CA VAL A 78 -18.75 10.15 21.12
C VAL A 78 -18.12 8.81 20.78
N GLU A 79 -18.82 7.70 20.98
CA GLU A 79 -18.37 6.37 20.61
C GLU A 79 -18.12 6.24 19.10
N SER A 80 -19.02 6.79 18.28
CA SER A 80 -18.84 6.83 16.81
C SER A 80 -17.64 7.66 16.38
N VAL A 81 -17.41 8.81 17.01
CA VAL A 81 -16.23 9.66 16.72
C VAL A 81 -14.92 8.93 17.05
N TRP A 82 -14.86 8.26 18.20
CA TRP A 82 -13.71 7.42 18.56
C TRP A 82 -13.52 6.26 17.58
N GLY A 83 -14.64 5.61 17.18
CA GLY A 83 -14.61 4.57 16.16
C GLY A 83 -14.00 5.03 14.83
N ILE A 84 -14.42 6.20 14.35
CA ILE A 84 -13.88 6.81 13.10
C ILE A 84 -12.40 7.20 13.27
N GLY A 85 -12.06 7.84 14.40
CA GLY A 85 -10.68 8.22 14.70
C GLY A 85 -9.74 7.03 14.75
N LEU A 86 -10.14 5.96 15.44
CA LEU A 86 -9.38 4.70 15.52
C LEU A 86 -9.31 3.99 14.16
N ALA A 87 -10.40 3.98 13.39
CA ALA A 87 -10.43 3.42 12.05
C ALA A 87 -9.43 4.11 11.12
N THR A 88 -9.42 5.44 11.15
CA THR A 88 -8.47 6.25 10.36
C THR A 88 -7.04 5.99 10.80
N SER A 89 -6.75 6.05 12.09
CA SER A 89 -5.42 5.79 12.63
C SER A 89 -4.93 4.38 12.31
N LEU A 90 -5.79 3.38 12.42
CA LEU A 90 -5.46 1.98 12.11
C LEU A 90 -5.16 1.81 10.60
N GLY A 91 -6.00 2.39 9.73
CA GLY A 91 -5.79 2.33 8.27
C GLY A 91 -4.47 2.98 7.85
N LEU A 92 -4.17 4.17 8.38
CA LEU A 92 -2.90 4.86 8.13
C LEU A 92 -1.69 4.08 8.67
N SER A 93 -1.78 3.56 9.90
CA SER A 93 -0.71 2.78 10.53
C SER A 93 -0.42 1.50 9.77
N LEU A 94 -1.44 0.78 9.34
CA LEU A 94 -1.30 -0.44 8.54
C LEU A 94 -0.70 -0.14 7.16
N ALA A 95 -1.13 0.92 6.49
CA ALA A 95 -0.57 1.33 5.20
C ALA A 95 0.91 1.73 5.35
N PHE A 96 1.23 2.53 6.37
CA PHE A 96 2.62 2.89 6.68
C PHE A 96 3.48 1.65 6.97
N ALA A 97 3.00 0.75 7.84
CA ALA A 97 3.71 -0.47 8.19
C ALA A 97 3.90 -1.42 7.00
N SER A 98 2.92 -1.48 6.09
CA SER A 98 3.00 -2.25 4.85
C SER A 98 4.02 -1.66 3.89
N ASN A 99 3.97 -0.35 3.64
CA ASN A 99 4.87 0.35 2.71
C ASN A 99 6.34 0.39 3.17
N HIS A 100 6.60 0.17 4.47
CA HIS A 100 7.95 0.09 5.03
C HIS A 100 8.37 -1.33 5.43
N ASP A 101 7.61 -2.34 5.05
CA ASP A 101 7.88 -3.76 5.33
C ASP A 101 8.00 -4.11 6.83
N TYR A 102 7.47 -3.28 7.73
CA TYR A 102 7.59 -3.53 9.18
C TYR A 102 6.89 -4.81 9.63
N LEU A 103 5.71 -5.11 9.08
CA LEU A 103 4.95 -6.31 9.46
C LEU A 103 5.70 -7.60 9.08
N TYR A 104 6.22 -7.67 7.86
CA TYR A 104 6.97 -8.83 7.41
C TYR A 104 8.39 -8.87 8.00
N ARG A 105 9.00 -7.71 8.29
CA ARG A 105 10.26 -7.67 9.05
C ARG A 105 10.09 -8.27 10.43
N PHE A 106 9.01 -7.93 11.14
CA PHE A 106 8.67 -8.53 12.42
C PHE A 106 8.37 -10.04 12.29
N GLY A 107 7.60 -10.44 11.27
CA GLY A 107 7.34 -11.85 10.97
C GLY A 107 8.62 -12.65 10.65
N ARG A 108 9.57 -12.05 9.91
CA ARG A 108 10.88 -12.67 9.65
C ARG A 108 11.74 -12.77 10.91
N TRP A 109 11.69 -11.77 11.77
CA TRP A 109 12.39 -11.83 13.07
C TRP A 109 11.86 -12.95 13.95
N LEU A 110 10.55 -13.21 13.92
CA LEU A 110 9.91 -14.36 14.59
C LEU A 110 10.05 -15.69 13.82
N THR A 111 10.75 -15.72 12.70
CA THR A 111 10.88 -16.88 11.79
C THR A 111 9.56 -17.45 11.25
N LEU A 112 8.48 -16.67 11.29
CA LEU A 112 7.14 -17.06 10.83
C LEU A 112 6.99 -17.00 9.32
N THR A 113 7.80 -16.20 8.63
CA THR A 113 7.71 -16.01 7.17
C THR A 113 9.06 -15.58 6.59
N SER A 114 9.28 -15.90 5.32
CA SER A 114 10.39 -15.38 4.50
C SER A 114 9.95 -14.26 3.54
N ARG A 115 8.65 -13.96 3.49
CA ARG A 115 8.07 -12.99 2.55
C ARG A 115 8.43 -11.54 2.92
N SER A 116 8.36 -10.64 1.92
CA SER A 116 8.35 -9.19 2.10
C SER A 116 6.99 -8.61 1.73
N SER A 117 6.70 -7.37 2.13
CA SER A 117 5.49 -6.64 1.71
C SER A 117 5.46 -6.39 0.21
N TYR A 118 6.64 -6.29 -0.39
CA TYR A 118 6.76 -5.97 -1.81
C TYR A 118 6.80 -7.24 -2.66
N PRO A 119 6.10 -7.27 -3.80
CA PRO A 119 6.37 -8.23 -4.86
C PRO A 119 7.86 -8.19 -5.23
N GLU A 120 8.42 -9.31 -5.68
CA GLU A 120 9.84 -9.47 -6.03
C GLU A 120 10.30 -8.41 -7.03
N TRP A 121 9.40 -8.03 -7.95
CA TRP A 121 9.62 -6.98 -8.94
C TRP A 121 9.92 -5.63 -8.30
N ILE A 122 9.03 -5.13 -7.44
CA ILE A 122 9.21 -3.85 -6.72
C ILE A 122 10.44 -3.92 -5.81
N TYR A 123 10.64 -5.05 -5.13
CA TYR A 123 11.80 -5.26 -4.26
C TYR A 123 13.12 -5.12 -5.03
N ALA A 124 13.19 -5.67 -6.25
CA ALA A 124 14.38 -5.60 -7.09
C ALA A 124 14.77 -4.15 -7.43
N PHE A 125 13.79 -3.30 -7.79
CA PHE A 125 14.03 -1.90 -8.12
C PHE A 125 14.32 -1.05 -6.89
N ARG A 126 13.54 -1.18 -5.82
CA ARG A 126 13.76 -0.41 -4.57
C ARG A 126 15.13 -0.69 -3.94
N LYS A 127 15.57 -1.94 -3.94
CA LYS A 127 16.88 -2.30 -3.41
C LYS A 127 18.04 -1.72 -4.23
N ARG A 128 17.78 -1.39 -5.48
CA ARG A 128 18.76 -0.86 -6.45
C ARG A 128 18.40 0.54 -6.95
N GLU A 129 17.71 1.29 -6.12
CA GLU A 129 17.36 2.68 -6.43
C GLU A 129 18.62 3.49 -6.74
N GLY A 130 18.58 4.29 -7.82
CA GLY A 130 19.71 5.05 -8.31
C GLY A 130 20.77 4.25 -9.11
N LYS A 131 20.57 2.94 -9.29
CA LYS A 131 21.42 2.13 -10.18
C LYS A 131 20.89 2.18 -11.61
N SER A 132 21.82 2.10 -12.57
CA SER A 132 21.50 1.99 -13.99
C SER A 132 20.96 0.60 -14.32
N VAL A 133 20.14 0.56 -15.36
CA VAL A 133 19.58 -0.68 -15.91
C VAL A 133 19.83 -0.79 -17.41
N VAL A 134 19.80 -2.01 -17.91
CA VAL A 134 19.66 -2.29 -19.34
C VAL A 134 18.31 -2.96 -19.55
N LEU A 135 17.46 -2.36 -20.36
CA LEU A 135 16.21 -2.96 -20.82
C LEU A 135 16.47 -3.64 -22.17
N THR A 136 16.30 -4.94 -22.23
CA THR A 136 16.25 -5.68 -23.49
C THR A 136 14.81 -5.74 -23.95
N LEU A 137 14.51 -5.18 -25.12
CA LEU A 137 13.17 -5.15 -25.68
C LEU A 137 12.85 -6.46 -26.41
N LEU A 138 11.58 -6.70 -26.70
CA LEU A 138 11.11 -7.88 -27.44
C LEU A 138 11.65 -7.96 -28.87
N ASP A 139 12.00 -6.82 -29.47
CA ASP A 139 12.62 -6.73 -30.79
C ASP A 139 14.16 -6.95 -30.75
N GLY A 140 14.73 -7.22 -29.58
CA GLY A 140 16.14 -7.47 -29.38
C GLY A 140 16.99 -6.22 -29.14
N ARG A 141 16.44 -5.01 -29.29
CA ARG A 141 17.17 -3.77 -28.97
C ARG A 141 17.43 -3.66 -27.48
N ARG A 142 18.55 -3.05 -27.12
CA ARG A 142 18.95 -2.85 -25.73
C ARG A 142 19.07 -1.37 -25.43
N LEU A 143 18.39 -0.92 -24.36
CA LEU A 143 18.39 0.45 -23.88
C LEU A 143 19.02 0.50 -22.49
N PHE A 144 20.10 1.25 -22.37
CA PHE A 144 20.71 1.62 -21.10
C PHE A 144 20.10 2.91 -20.57
N GLY A 145 20.07 3.05 -19.25
CA GLY A 145 19.74 4.31 -18.57
C GLY A 145 19.36 4.13 -17.11
N TYR A 146 18.83 5.19 -16.51
CA TYR A 146 18.43 5.21 -15.12
C TYR A 146 16.92 5.22 -15.02
N PRO A 147 16.30 4.22 -14.34
CA PRO A 147 14.86 4.17 -14.19
C PRO A 147 14.40 5.22 -13.17
N ALA A 148 13.82 6.33 -13.63
CA ALA A 148 13.17 7.33 -12.79
C ALA A 148 11.80 6.87 -12.34
N VAL A 149 11.09 6.13 -13.20
CA VAL A 149 9.82 5.46 -12.90
C VAL A 149 9.87 4.04 -13.43
N TRP A 150 9.32 3.10 -12.68
CA TRP A 150 9.17 1.70 -13.08
C TRP A 150 7.76 1.19 -12.77
N PRO A 151 7.28 0.18 -13.51
CA PRO A 151 5.97 -0.41 -13.28
C PRO A 151 5.85 -1.03 -11.88
N THR A 152 4.68 -0.95 -11.29
CA THR A 152 4.38 -1.65 -10.03
C THR A 152 4.04 -3.13 -10.23
N GLU A 153 3.60 -3.49 -11.43
CA GLU A 153 3.29 -4.88 -11.82
C GLU A 153 4.15 -5.33 -13.02
N PRO A 154 4.55 -6.63 -13.07
CA PRO A 154 5.45 -7.13 -14.13
C PRO A 154 4.84 -7.15 -15.54
N LYS A 155 3.56 -6.86 -15.71
CA LYS A 155 2.88 -6.93 -17.02
C LYS A 155 2.24 -5.62 -17.45
N ASP A 156 2.10 -4.66 -16.55
CA ASP A 156 1.40 -3.40 -16.81
C ASP A 156 2.28 -2.21 -16.43
N GLY A 157 2.03 -1.08 -17.08
CA GLY A 157 2.73 0.18 -16.80
C GLY A 157 3.89 0.46 -17.74
N HIS A 158 4.69 1.45 -17.39
CA HIS A 158 5.77 1.97 -18.23
C HIS A 158 7.02 2.22 -17.40
N PHE A 159 8.17 2.09 -18.06
CA PHE A 159 9.46 2.59 -17.58
C PHE A 159 9.67 4.01 -18.07
N LEU A 160 10.07 4.91 -17.21
CA LEU A 160 10.65 6.19 -17.57
C LEU A 160 12.17 6.09 -17.37
N ILE A 161 12.90 6.02 -18.46
CA ILE A 161 14.37 5.87 -18.46
C ILE A 161 15.00 7.21 -18.80
N THR A 162 15.81 7.72 -17.87
CA THR A 162 16.57 8.96 -18.03
C THR A 162 18.00 8.66 -18.47
N GLN A 163 18.65 9.62 -19.13
CA GLN A 163 19.98 9.49 -19.72
C GLN A 163 20.10 8.24 -20.59
N PRO A 164 19.24 8.11 -21.61
CA PRO A 164 19.14 6.88 -22.37
C PRO A 164 20.29 6.76 -23.39
N SER A 165 20.83 5.54 -23.53
CA SER A 165 21.77 5.17 -24.61
C SER A 165 21.31 3.86 -25.23
N TRP A 166 21.30 3.80 -26.57
CA TRP A 166 20.98 2.57 -27.30
C TRP A 166 22.23 1.77 -27.60
N MET A 167 22.11 0.45 -27.57
CA MET A 167 23.19 -0.43 -28.07
C MET A 167 23.07 -0.56 -29.59
N ASN A 168 24.16 -0.30 -30.31
CA ASN A 168 24.26 -0.50 -31.76
C ASN A 168 24.56 -1.97 -32.12
N GLU A 169 24.63 -2.29 -33.40
CA GLU A 169 24.96 -3.64 -33.91
C GLU A 169 26.39 -4.08 -33.56
N GLU A 170 27.29 -3.14 -33.29
CA GLU A 170 28.69 -3.39 -32.91
C GLU A 170 28.84 -3.60 -31.38
N ASN A 171 27.73 -3.64 -30.61
CA ASN A 171 27.67 -3.71 -29.14
C ASN A 171 28.26 -2.48 -28.42
N GLU A 172 28.22 -1.33 -29.04
CA GLU A 172 28.63 -0.07 -28.43
C GLU A 172 27.42 0.75 -28.00
N TRP A 173 27.55 1.50 -26.90
CA TRP A 173 26.52 2.39 -26.43
C TRP A 173 26.55 3.71 -27.19
N VAL A 174 25.44 4.07 -27.80
CA VAL A 174 25.25 5.32 -28.53
C VAL A 174 24.29 6.21 -27.78
N ASP A 175 24.79 7.35 -27.34
CA ASP A 175 23.97 8.35 -26.66
C ASP A 175 22.95 8.94 -27.63
N THR A 176 21.81 9.37 -27.04
CA THR A 176 20.71 10.02 -27.78
C THR A 176 20.69 11.52 -27.49
N PRO A 177 21.51 12.34 -28.12
CA PRO A 177 21.61 13.75 -27.83
C PRO A 177 20.27 14.45 -28.10
N GLY A 178 19.83 15.27 -27.12
CA GLY A 178 18.58 15.99 -27.19
C GLY A 178 17.35 15.21 -26.68
N ILE A 179 17.52 13.95 -26.26
CA ILE A 179 16.46 13.17 -25.60
C ILE A 179 16.77 13.06 -24.12
N GLU A 180 15.90 13.63 -23.28
CA GLU A 180 16.05 13.59 -21.83
C GLU A 180 15.66 12.23 -21.25
N SER A 181 14.57 11.66 -21.77
CA SER A 181 14.04 10.39 -21.27
C SER A 181 13.21 9.64 -22.32
N TYR A 182 13.13 8.32 -22.17
CA TYR A 182 12.20 7.46 -22.91
C TYR A 182 11.14 6.89 -21.98
N LEU A 183 9.87 6.89 -22.46
CA LEU A 183 8.78 6.18 -21.84
C LEU A 183 8.57 4.87 -22.62
N ILE A 184 8.87 3.73 -21.99
CA ILE A 184 8.81 2.40 -22.59
C ILE A 184 7.71 1.59 -21.93
N ALA A 185 6.81 1.01 -22.72
CA ALA A 185 5.80 0.11 -22.18
C ALA A 185 6.46 -1.17 -21.61
N ASN A 186 6.02 -1.60 -20.45
CA ASN A 186 6.57 -2.83 -19.85
C ASN A 186 6.26 -4.08 -20.69
N SER A 187 5.18 -4.05 -21.49
CA SER A 187 4.84 -5.09 -22.46
C SER A 187 5.92 -5.31 -23.53
N ASP A 188 6.73 -4.29 -23.80
CA ASP A 188 7.77 -4.33 -24.83
C ASP A 188 9.13 -4.76 -24.27
N VAL A 189 9.22 -4.91 -22.94
CA VAL A 189 10.46 -5.30 -22.25
C VAL A 189 10.46 -6.81 -21.99
N TYR A 190 11.50 -7.48 -22.48
CA TYR A 190 11.74 -8.91 -22.28
C TYR A 190 12.53 -9.17 -20.99
N LEU A 191 13.60 -8.39 -20.75
CA LEU A 191 14.53 -8.58 -19.64
C LEU A 191 15.00 -7.23 -19.09
N VAL A 192 15.18 -7.14 -17.77
CA VAL A 192 15.79 -6.02 -17.07
C VAL A 192 17.08 -6.50 -16.41
N GLU A 193 18.20 -5.93 -16.80
CA GLU A 193 19.52 -6.17 -16.20
C GLU A 193 19.86 -4.98 -15.30
N PHE A 194 20.23 -5.24 -14.06
CA PHE A 194 20.72 -4.20 -13.14
C PHE A 194 22.24 -4.18 -13.18
N LEU A 195 22.82 -3.02 -13.41
CA LEU A 195 24.27 -2.85 -13.41
C LEU A 195 24.77 -2.47 -12.00
N GLU A 196 26.05 -2.76 -11.73
CA GLU A 196 26.70 -2.45 -10.44
C GLU A 196 27.03 -0.97 -10.26
#